data_346f88e2731e7bd89e6fb14f9cc166a6
#
_entry.id   346f88e2731e7bd89e6fb14f9cc166a6
#
_cell.length_a   1.000
_cell.length_b   1.000
_cell.length_c   1.000
_cell.angle_alpha   90.00
_cell.angle_beta   90.00
_cell.angle_gamma   90.00
#
_symmetry.space_group_name_H-M   'P 1'
#
loop_
_entity.id
_entity.type
_entity.pdbx_description
1 polymer ?
#
loop_
_entity_poly.entity_id
_entity_poly.type
_entity_poly.pdbx_seq_one_letter_code
_entity_poly.pdbx_strand_id
1 'polypeptide(L)'
;LPSLESARVTGKRVFVRCDFDVPLDEKSRIVDDTRLVSGVSTIEYLIEQGATVIAAGHLGRPGDQFQISNFKFQISESEFSLLPIAKWFTEEFPGSSLTETTLGEFKAWKIKENFYILENLRFYKGEEEDDPSFAGKLSRISDIYVNEAFGSSHRAHASIVGVCRLLP
;
A
#
# COMPACT_ATOMS: atom_id res chain seq x y z
N LEU A 1 3.37 7.25 21.32
CA LEU A 1 2.79 7.37 19.98
C LEU A 1 1.31 7.72 20.14
N PRO A 2 0.77 8.67 19.35
CA PRO A 2 -0.66 8.93 19.36
C PRO A 2 -1.42 7.68 18.90
N SER A 3 -2.54 7.36 19.55
CA SER A 3 -3.39 6.28 19.11
C SER A 3 -4.19 6.72 17.86
N LEU A 4 -4.50 5.78 16.98
CA LEU A 4 -5.33 6.05 15.80
C LEU A 4 -6.70 6.66 16.18
N GLU A 5 -7.26 6.23 17.31
CA GLU A 5 -8.54 6.73 17.84
C GLU A 5 -8.52 8.22 18.20
N SER A 6 -7.34 8.77 18.49
CA SER A 6 -7.17 10.21 18.80
C SER A 6 -6.99 11.07 17.53
N ALA A 7 -6.78 10.46 16.38
CA ALA A 7 -6.51 11.16 15.13
C ALA A 7 -7.82 11.64 14.45
N ARG A 8 -7.82 12.86 13.94
CA ARG A 8 -8.93 13.38 13.12
C ARG A 8 -8.73 12.99 11.67
N VAL A 9 -9.32 11.86 11.26
CA VAL A 9 -9.11 11.26 9.94
C VAL A 9 -10.23 11.54 8.94
N THR A 10 -11.39 12.04 9.39
CA THR A 10 -12.54 12.32 8.55
C THR A 10 -12.19 13.27 7.40
N GLY A 11 -12.47 12.86 6.17
CA GLY A 11 -12.16 13.62 4.95
C GLY A 11 -10.66 13.69 4.61
N LYS A 12 -9.80 12.95 5.33
CA LYS A 12 -8.36 12.89 5.10
C LYS A 12 -8.00 11.68 4.24
N ARG A 13 -6.91 11.81 3.49
CA ARG A 13 -6.25 10.71 2.79
C ARG A 13 -5.23 10.10 3.75
N VAL A 14 -5.44 8.86 4.14
CA VAL A 14 -4.59 8.16 5.10
C VAL A 14 -3.75 7.13 4.39
N PHE A 15 -2.44 7.33 4.37
CA PHE A 15 -1.48 6.34 3.88
C PHE A 15 -1.29 5.26 4.97
N VAL A 16 -1.69 4.03 4.66
CA VAL A 16 -1.54 2.90 5.57
C VAL A 16 -0.44 1.98 5.02
N ARG A 17 0.69 1.91 5.70
CA ARG A 17 1.76 0.98 5.36
C ARG A 17 1.41 -0.40 5.90
N CYS A 18 1.03 -1.31 5.01
CA CYS A 18 0.62 -2.67 5.31
C CYS A 18 1.73 -3.70 5.06
N ASP A 19 1.63 -4.86 5.69
CA ASP A 19 2.47 -6.02 5.38
C ASP A 19 1.78 -6.89 4.32
N PHE A 20 2.16 -6.70 3.06
CA PHE A 20 1.62 -7.42 1.90
C PHE A 20 2.54 -8.55 1.42
N ASP A 21 3.63 -8.81 2.13
CA ASP A 21 4.61 -9.86 1.77
C ASP A 21 4.09 -11.25 2.18
N VAL A 22 3.05 -11.71 1.50
CA VAL A 22 2.39 -13.00 1.71
C VAL A 22 2.86 -14.06 0.71
N PRO A 23 2.86 -15.35 1.08
CA PRO A 23 3.21 -16.42 0.16
C PRO A 23 2.13 -16.61 -0.91
N LEU A 24 2.56 -16.69 -2.17
CA LEU A 24 1.72 -17.04 -3.31
C LEU A 24 2.09 -18.41 -3.85
N ASP A 25 1.13 -19.15 -4.37
CA ASP A 25 1.37 -20.40 -5.12
C ASP A 25 1.73 -20.10 -6.60
N GLU A 26 2.02 -21.16 -7.37
CA GLU A 26 2.36 -21.07 -8.79
C GLU A 26 1.26 -20.44 -9.66
N LYS A 27 0.03 -20.36 -9.16
CA LYS A 27 -1.13 -19.71 -9.81
C LYS A 27 -1.43 -18.32 -9.25
N SER A 28 -0.47 -17.73 -8.52
CA SER A 28 -0.62 -16.42 -7.86
C SER A 28 -1.78 -16.35 -6.86
N ARG A 29 -2.15 -17.48 -6.23
CA ARG A 29 -3.15 -17.50 -5.17
C ARG A 29 -2.46 -17.37 -3.82
N ILE A 30 -3.07 -16.60 -2.93
CA ILE A 30 -2.57 -16.41 -1.56
C ILE A 30 -2.69 -17.72 -0.79
N VAL A 31 -1.58 -18.20 -0.24
CA VAL A 31 -1.48 -19.46 0.53
C VAL A 31 -1.74 -19.20 2.02
N ASP A 32 -1.30 -18.05 2.53
CA ASP A 32 -1.49 -17.62 3.91
C ASP A 32 -1.77 -16.12 3.91
N ASP A 33 -2.94 -15.72 4.41
CA ASP A 33 -3.42 -14.34 4.45
C ASP A 33 -3.32 -13.68 5.83
N THR A 34 -2.71 -14.34 6.81
CA THR A 34 -2.61 -13.86 8.20
C THR A 34 -2.13 -12.40 8.28
N ARG A 35 -1.18 -12.00 7.45
CA ARG A 35 -0.65 -10.63 7.40
C ARG A 35 -1.65 -9.63 6.83
N LEU A 36 -2.47 -10.05 5.87
CA LEU A 36 -3.51 -9.20 5.29
C LEU A 36 -4.63 -8.97 6.31
N VAL A 37 -5.09 -10.05 6.94
CA VAL A 37 -6.14 -10.01 7.97
C VAL A 37 -5.77 -9.07 9.10
N SER A 38 -4.48 -9.01 9.51
CA SER A 38 -4.05 -8.13 10.59
C SER A 38 -4.29 -6.64 10.32
N GLY A 39 -4.30 -6.21 9.05
CA GLY A 39 -4.55 -4.82 8.66
C GLY A 39 -6.02 -4.47 8.42
N VAL A 40 -6.91 -5.46 8.32
CA VAL A 40 -8.32 -5.24 7.94
C VAL A 40 -9.02 -4.32 8.92
N SER A 41 -8.91 -4.56 10.22
CA SER A 41 -9.60 -3.76 11.25
C SER A 41 -9.22 -2.29 11.23
N THR A 42 -7.96 -1.98 10.98
CA THR A 42 -7.47 -0.59 10.84
C THR A 42 -8.05 0.05 9.59
N ILE A 43 -8.07 -0.66 8.47
CA ILE A 43 -8.64 -0.16 7.21
C ILE A 43 -10.15 0.09 7.36
N GLU A 44 -10.89 -0.86 7.94
CA GLU A 44 -12.32 -0.72 8.22
C GLU A 44 -12.61 0.49 9.10
N TYR A 45 -11.91 0.61 10.22
CA TYR A 45 -12.04 1.74 11.12
C TYR A 45 -11.86 3.08 10.40
N LEU A 46 -10.80 3.22 9.62
CA LEU A 46 -10.51 4.45 8.86
C LEU A 46 -11.62 4.77 7.86
N ILE A 47 -12.12 3.76 7.14
CA ILE A 47 -13.22 3.92 6.18
C ILE A 47 -14.50 4.37 6.91
N GLU A 48 -14.83 3.74 8.03
CA GLU A 48 -15.99 4.09 8.86
C GLU A 48 -15.90 5.51 9.44
N GLN A 49 -14.69 5.98 9.76
CA GLN A 49 -14.44 7.35 10.20
C GLN A 49 -14.45 8.37 9.04
N GLY A 50 -14.74 7.96 7.81
CA GLY A 50 -14.86 8.82 6.64
C GLY A 50 -13.50 9.24 6.03
N ALA A 51 -12.46 8.48 6.27
CA ALA A 51 -11.17 8.66 5.60
C ALA A 51 -11.16 8.03 4.20
N THR A 52 -10.26 8.52 3.34
CA THR A 52 -9.84 7.81 2.14
C THR A 52 -8.56 7.04 2.46
N VAL A 53 -8.63 5.72 2.41
CA VAL A 53 -7.50 4.84 2.71
C VAL A 53 -6.67 4.58 1.46
N ILE A 54 -5.37 4.77 1.57
CA ILE A 54 -4.36 4.43 0.56
C ILE A 54 -3.41 3.42 1.20
N ALA A 55 -3.76 2.13 1.05
CA ALA A 55 -2.92 1.05 1.55
C ALA A 55 -1.73 0.83 0.61
N ALA A 56 -0.57 0.58 1.19
CA ALA A 56 0.66 0.39 0.43
C ALA A 56 1.58 -0.62 1.11
N GLY A 57 2.28 -1.39 0.31
CA GLY A 57 3.17 -2.42 0.82
C GLY A 57 4.10 -2.94 -0.26
N HIS A 58 4.77 -4.04 0.03
CA HIS A 58 5.58 -4.75 -0.95
C HIS A 58 5.25 -6.24 -0.95
N LEU A 59 5.53 -6.89 -2.06
CA LEU A 59 5.45 -8.33 -2.24
C LEU A 59 6.77 -8.81 -2.84
N GLY A 60 7.40 -9.76 -2.17
CA GLY A 60 8.63 -10.37 -2.63
C GLY A 60 9.81 -9.39 -2.76
N ARG A 61 10.76 -9.75 -3.61
CA ARG A 61 11.98 -8.97 -3.88
C ARG A 61 12.19 -8.86 -5.39
N PRO A 62 11.42 -7.98 -6.07
CA PRO A 62 11.66 -7.72 -7.48
C PRO A 62 13.08 -7.16 -7.64
N GLY A 63 13.85 -7.72 -8.58
CA GLY A 63 15.18 -7.21 -8.91
C GLY A 63 15.09 -5.94 -9.77
N ASP A 64 16.25 -5.36 -10.10
CA ASP A 64 16.35 -4.11 -10.88
C ASP A 64 15.63 -4.16 -12.24
N GLN A 65 15.48 -5.35 -12.80
CA GLN A 65 14.74 -5.56 -14.06
C GLN A 65 13.25 -5.22 -13.99
N PHE A 66 12.67 -5.19 -12.78
CA PHE A 66 11.27 -4.85 -12.55
C PHE A 66 11.07 -3.40 -12.10
N GLN A 67 12.13 -2.58 -12.12
CA GLN A 67 12.00 -1.19 -11.73
C GLN A 67 11.23 -0.37 -12.76
N ILE A 68 10.29 0.43 -12.27
CA ILE A 68 9.55 1.40 -13.07
C ILE A 68 10.47 2.58 -13.33
N SER A 69 11.33 2.47 -14.33
CA SER A 69 12.11 3.59 -14.85
C SER A 69 11.47 4.22 -16.10
N ASN A 70 10.61 3.46 -16.78
CA ASN A 70 9.86 3.90 -17.97
C ASN A 70 8.58 3.06 -18.04
N PHE A 71 7.44 3.68 -18.22
CA PHE A 71 6.06 3.15 -18.33
C PHE A 71 5.79 1.96 -19.29
N LYS A 72 6.78 1.19 -19.68
CA LYS A 72 6.72 0.11 -20.67
C LYS A 72 6.49 -1.28 -20.09
N PHE A 73 6.44 -1.42 -18.77
CA PHE A 73 6.30 -2.72 -18.13
C PHE A 73 4.83 -3.02 -17.81
N GLN A 74 4.31 -4.16 -18.26
CA GLN A 74 2.98 -4.63 -17.85
C GLN A 74 3.06 -5.19 -16.41
N ILE A 75 3.01 -4.29 -15.45
CA ILE A 75 3.17 -4.57 -14.03
C ILE A 75 2.17 -5.62 -13.53
N SER A 76 0.94 -5.60 -14.05
CA SER A 76 -0.12 -6.54 -13.66
C SER A 76 0.15 -8.00 -14.03
N GLU A 77 1.07 -8.26 -14.94
CA GLU A 77 1.50 -9.61 -15.33
C GLU A 77 2.74 -10.09 -14.56
N SER A 78 3.32 -9.23 -13.72
CA SER A 78 4.46 -9.60 -12.88
C SER A 78 4.03 -10.50 -11.73
N GLU A 79 4.85 -11.51 -11.42
CA GLU A 79 4.72 -12.33 -10.21
C GLU A 79 4.79 -11.52 -8.90
N PHE A 80 5.31 -10.27 -8.96
CA PHE A 80 5.41 -9.34 -7.83
C PHE A 80 4.28 -8.30 -7.81
N SER A 81 3.29 -8.37 -8.71
CA SER A 81 2.15 -7.46 -8.68
C SER A 81 1.28 -7.68 -7.44
N LEU A 82 0.77 -6.59 -6.87
CA LEU A 82 -0.21 -6.65 -5.78
C LEU A 82 -1.64 -6.95 -6.26
N LEU A 83 -1.85 -7.28 -7.54
CA LEU A 83 -3.17 -7.65 -8.04
C LEU A 83 -3.85 -8.80 -7.25
N PRO A 84 -3.14 -9.89 -6.84
CA PRO A 84 -3.75 -10.94 -6.01
C PRO A 84 -4.24 -10.41 -4.66
N ILE A 85 -3.45 -9.51 -4.04
CA ILE A 85 -3.83 -8.87 -2.77
C ILE A 85 -5.02 -7.93 -2.97
N ALA A 86 -5.04 -7.15 -4.02
CA ALA A 86 -6.18 -6.28 -4.34
C ALA A 86 -7.47 -7.07 -4.58
N LYS A 87 -7.41 -8.23 -5.24
CA LYS A 87 -8.53 -9.15 -5.39
C LYS A 87 -9.01 -9.67 -4.04
N TRP A 88 -8.10 -10.10 -3.18
CA TRP A 88 -8.42 -10.57 -1.84
C TRP A 88 -9.17 -9.49 -1.03
N PHE A 89 -8.70 -8.24 -1.03
CA PHE A 89 -9.40 -7.14 -0.36
C PHE A 89 -10.77 -6.83 -0.98
N THR A 90 -10.94 -7.07 -2.28
CA THR A 90 -12.25 -6.90 -2.95
C THR A 90 -13.26 -7.94 -2.43
N GLU A 91 -12.81 -9.14 -2.09
CA GLU A 91 -13.64 -10.20 -1.50
C GLU A 91 -13.97 -9.92 -0.03
N GLU A 92 -13.01 -9.38 0.75
CA GLU A 92 -13.20 -9.05 2.17
C GLU A 92 -14.14 -7.86 2.40
N PHE A 93 -14.19 -6.89 1.49
CA PHE A 93 -14.98 -5.67 1.66
C PHE A 93 -16.26 -5.71 0.81
N PRO A 94 -17.45 -5.98 1.42
CA PRO A 94 -18.72 -6.04 0.68
C PRO A 94 -19.02 -4.78 -0.13
N GLY A 95 -19.54 -4.96 -1.34
CA GLY A 95 -19.85 -3.86 -2.25
C GLY A 95 -18.64 -3.24 -2.96
N SER A 96 -17.50 -3.95 -2.91
CA SER A 96 -16.29 -3.55 -3.60
C SER A 96 -16.29 -3.93 -5.08
N SER A 97 -15.51 -3.21 -5.88
CA SER A 97 -15.24 -3.52 -7.28
C SER A 97 -13.80 -3.17 -7.61
N LEU A 98 -13.08 -4.10 -8.24
CA LEU A 98 -11.67 -3.89 -8.58
C LEU A 98 -11.53 -3.09 -9.86
N THR A 99 -10.84 -1.95 -9.79
CA THR A 99 -10.53 -1.12 -10.96
C THR A 99 -9.08 -0.64 -10.89
N GLU A 100 -8.36 -0.79 -12.00
CA GLU A 100 -7.03 -0.21 -12.14
C GLU A 100 -7.12 1.30 -12.29
N THR A 101 -6.27 2.05 -11.57
CA THR A 101 -6.23 3.50 -11.57
C THR A 101 -4.82 4.02 -11.27
N THR A 102 -4.69 5.32 -11.12
CA THR A 102 -3.47 5.98 -10.65
C THR A 102 -3.78 6.97 -9.54
N LEU A 103 -2.88 7.09 -8.57
CA LEU A 103 -2.86 8.14 -7.56
C LEU A 103 -1.54 8.91 -7.69
N GLY A 104 -1.62 10.17 -8.16
CA GLY A 104 -0.41 10.87 -8.60
C GLY A 104 0.29 10.09 -9.72
N GLU A 105 1.55 9.75 -9.52
CA GLU A 105 2.32 8.94 -10.47
C GLU A 105 2.31 7.43 -10.16
N PHE A 106 1.62 7.03 -9.08
CA PHE A 106 1.59 5.63 -8.65
C PHE A 106 0.43 4.87 -9.31
N LYS A 107 0.74 3.71 -9.88
CA LYS A 107 -0.29 2.74 -10.25
C LYS A 107 -0.99 2.27 -8.98
N ALA A 108 -2.30 2.13 -9.05
CA ALA A 108 -3.12 1.73 -7.92
C ALA A 108 -4.31 0.86 -8.36
N TRP A 109 -4.85 0.15 -7.39
CA TRP A 109 -6.08 -0.63 -7.49
C TRP A 109 -7.14 0.04 -6.63
N LYS A 110 -8.20 0.54 -7.24
CA LYS A 110 -9.37 1.06 -6.52
C LYS A 110 -10.24 -0.12 -6.10
N ILE A 111 -10.50 -0.23 -4.80
CA ILE A 111 -11.34 -1.29 -4.20
C ILE A 111 -12.73 -0.74 -3.90
N LYS A 112 -12.79 0.45 -3.32
CA LYS A 112 -14.02 1.22 -3.05
C LYS A 112 -13.80 2.68 -3.40
N GLU A 113 -14.85 3.51 -3.27
CA GLU A 113 -14.75 4.94 -3.51
C GLU A 113 -13.67 5.62 -2.66
N ASN A 114 -13.48 5.12 -1.44
CA ASN A 114 -12.54 5.64 -0.46
C ASN A 114 -11.48 4.61 -0.02
N PHE A 115 -11.21 3.58 -0.84
CA PHE A 115 -10.17 2.60 -0.54
C PHE A 115 -9.36 2.22 -1.79
N TYR A 116 -8.05 2.44 -1.71
CA TYR A 116 -7.08 2.18 -2.76
C TYR A 116 -5.92 1.37 -2.24
N ILE A 117 -5.32 0.53 -3.10
CA ILE A 117 -4.07 -0.16 -2.85
C ILE A 117 -3.07 0.31 -3.91
N LEU A 118 -1.93 0.87 -3.49
CA LEU A 118 -0.84 1.18 -4.42
C LEU A 118 -0.21 -0.12 -4.91
N GLU A 119 0.25 -0.13 -6.14
CA GLU A 119 1.06 -1.23 -6.67
C GLU A 119 2.39 -1.33 -5.89
N ASN A 120 2.99 -2.52 -5.93
CA ASN A 120 4.19 -2.89 -5.18
C ASN A 120 5.24 -1.77 -5.13
N LEU A 121 5.48 -1.23 -3.95
CA LEU A 121 6.40 -0.12 -3.74
C LEU A 121 7.84 -0.45 -4.15
N ARG A 122 8.22 -1.73 -4.12
CA ARG A 122 9.56 -2.18 -4.56
C ARG A 122 9.78 -2.15 -6.06
N PHE A 123 8.77 -1.84 -6.85
CA PHE A 123 8.96 -1.48 -8.26
C PHE A 123 9.59 -0.09 -8.42
N TYR A 124 9.66 0.70 -7.35
CA TYR A 124 10.26 2.04 -7.35
C TYR A 124 11.59 2.00 -6.60
N LYS A 125 12.66 2.34 -7.31
CA LYS A 125 14.03 2.31 -6.75
C LYS A 125 14.18 3.09 -5.45
N GLY A 126 13.53 4.24 -5.35
CA GLY A 126 13.59 5.10 -4.17
C GLY A 126 12.99 4.51 -2.89
N GLU A 127 12.20 3.43 -2.99
CA GLU A 127 11.61 2.81 -1.80
C GLU A 127 12.68 2.22 -0.86
N GLU A 128 13.55 1.35 -1.38
CA GLU A 128 14.55 0.65 -0.56
C GLU A 128 15.73 1.56 -0.19
N GLU A 129 15.95 2.65 -0.93
CA GLU A 129 17.02 3.64 -0.70
C GLU A 129 16.64 4.74 0.30
N ASP A 130 15.41 4.75 0.85
CA ASP A 130 14.85 5.86 1.65
C ASP A 130 15.01 7.21 0.92
N ASP A 131 14.77 7.21 -0.41
CA ASP A 131 14.97 8.38 -1.23
C ASP A 131 14.00 9.52 -0.85
N PRO A 132 14.50 10.72 -0.50
CA PRO A 132 13.65 11.81 -0.07
C PRO A 132 12.67 12.31 -1.13
N SER A 133 13.03 12.23 -2.42
CA SER A 133 12.14 12.61 -3.51
C SER A 133 10.98 11.61 -3.64
N PHE A 134 11.26 10.32 -3.51
CA PHE A 134 10.23 9.28 -3.50
C PHE A 134 9.30 9.41 -2.29
N ALA A 135 9.85 9.61 -1.08
CA ALA A 135 9.06 9.89 0.12
C ALA A 135 8.17 11.14 -0.06
N GLY A 136 8.70 12.19 -0.68
CA GLY A 136 7.95 13.39 -1.04
C GLY A 136 6.81 13.14 -2.01
N LYS A 137 6.96 12.20 -2.96
CA LYS A 137 5.88 11.81 -3.86
C LYS A 137 4.76 11.08 -3.13
N LEU A 138 5.08 10.15 -2.23
CA LEU A 138 4.12 9.45 -1.39
C LEU A 138 3.37 10.43 -0.46
N SER A 139 4.06 11.40 0.13
CA SER A 139 3.44 12.40 1.00
C SER A 139 2.46 13.33 0.28
N ARG A 140 2.60 13.57 -1.02
CA ARG A 140 1.67 14.42 -1.79
C ARG A 140 0.31 13.76 -2.03
N ILE A 141 0.23 12.44 -2.02
CA ILE A 141 -1.04 11.72 -2.21
C ILE A 141 -1.76 11.43 -0.90
N SER A 142 -1.21 11.82 0.25
CA SER A 142 -1.73 11.51 1.58
C SER A 142 -1.59 12.68 2.54
N ASP A 143 -2.35 12.68 3.62
CA ASP A 143 -2.39 13.73 4.65
C ASP A 143 -1.96 13.20 6.01
N ILE A 144 -2.08 11.89 6.27
CA ILE A 144 -1.77 11.21 7.52
C ILE A 144 -1.08 9.88 7.20
N TYR A 145 -0.14 9.47 8.06
CA TYR A 145 0.55 8.19 7.98
C TYR A 145 0.14 7.24 9.10
N VAL A 146 -0.13 5.98 8.75
CA VAL A 146 -0.39 4.87 9.69
C VAL A 146 0.50 3.70 9.33
N ASN A 147 1.15 3.08 10.31
CA ASN A 147 1.98 1.91 10.11
C ASN A 147 1.35 0.64 10.69
N GLU A 148 0.93 -0.26 9.81
CA GLU A 148 0.45 -1.62 10.09
C GLU A 148 1.50 -2.69 9.71
N ALA A 149 2.63 -2.29 9.14
CA ALA A 149 3.70 -3.21 8.73
C ALA A 149 4.74 -3.40 9.86
N PHE A 150 4.31 -3.88 11.01
CA PHE A 150 5.19 -4.03 12.18
C PHE A 150 6.44 -4.86 11.90
N GLY A 151 6.29 -5.96 11.17
CA GLY A 151 7.40 -6.83 10.76
C GLY A 151 8.46 -6.15 9.90
N SER A 152 8.12 -5.06 9.20
CA SER A 152 9.02 -4.28 8.34
C SER A 152 9.53 -2.98 8.98
N SER A 153 9.06 -2.63 10.19
CA SER A 153 9.34 -1.34 10.85
C SER A 153 10.82 -1.09 11.17
N HIS A 154 11.63 -2.15 11.18
CA HIS A 154 13.08 -2.07 11.38
C HIS A 154 13.87 -1.65 10.13
N ARG A 155 13.22 -1.55 8.97
CA ARG A 155 13.86 -1.21 7.70
C ARG A 155 13.79 0.28 7.43
N ALA A 156 14.91 0.87 7.02
CA ALA A 156 14.96 2.27 6.61
C ALA A 156 14.50 2.43 5.15
N HIS A 157 13.20 2.23 4.89
CA HIS A 157 12.58 2.42 3.59
C HIS A 157 11.81 3.73 3.53
N ALA A 158 11.66 4.31 2.34
CA ALA A 158 10.97 5.58 2.15
C ALA A 158 9.53 5.56 2.67
N SER A 159 8.80 4.46 2.44
CA SER A 159 7.42 4.30 2.95
C SER A 159 7.31 4.02 4.45
N ILE A 160 8.43 3.80 5.15
CA ILE A 160 8.47 3.52 6.60
C ILE A 160 9.09 4.69 7.36
N VAL A 161 10.22 5.21 6.88
CA VAL A 161 10.99 6.26 7.56
C VAL A 161 10.83 7.61 6.87
N GLY A 162 11.03 7.65 5.56
CA GLY A 162 11.00 8.89 4.78
C GLY A 162 9.66 9.62 4.87
N VAL A 163 8.55 8.90 4.67
CA VAL A 163 7.19 9.46 4.74
C VAL A 163 6.85 9.95 6.14
N CYS A 164 7.29 9.27 7.20
CA CYS A 164 7.05 9.68 8.59
C CYS A 164 7.69 11.02 8.96
N ARG A 165 8.69 11.47 8.20
CA ARG A 165 9.31 12.80 8.40
C ARG A 165 8.49 13.92 7.76
N LEU A 166 7.54 13.58 6.90
CA LEU A 166 6.76 14.51 6.08
C LEU A 166 5.27 14.55 6.46
N LEU A 167 4.75 13.48 7.04
CA LEU A 167 3.36 13.34 7.45
C LEU A 167 3.23 13.09 8.96
N PRO A 168 2.16 13.62 9.59
CA PRO A 168 1.78 13.26 10.95
C PRO A 168 1.28 11.83 11.05
#